data_e0d614ade639b29bc4a5d558baf9af89
#
_entry.id   e0d614ade639b29bc4a5d558baf9af89
#
_cell.length_a   1.000
_cell.length_b   1.000
_cell.length_c   1.000
_cell.angle_alpha   90.00
_cell.angle_beta   90.00
_cell.angle_gamma   90.00
#
_symmetry.space_group_name_H-M   'P 1'
#
loop_
_entity.id
_entity.type
_entity.pdbx_description
1 polymer ?
#
loop_
_entity_poly.entity_id
_entity_poly.type
_entity_poly.pdbx_seq_one_letter_code
_entity_poly.pdbx_strand_id
1 'polypeptide(L)'
;MTAGTLVAWRKEPGDAVRRGDIIAEVESDKADVEVEIFMNGVLEEILVEPGEKVPVGTPLATIRLDPGEVEPAPAPAAAGPAAPAAMPAAAPPMPRARAGAPVEGRAPISPAARQLAAQLHVDLAAVAGTGPDGRIQRRDVLAAAEAQRTAAPEAAPRDKQTRMRQAIAAAMMRSARDIPHFHLASTIDMGAATAWLAEENAGRKIADRLLSGVLLIKATALALREVPELNASWIDERVVLHESVHAGIAISLPGGGLVAPALHDADRQSLGDLMTNLRDLVMRARAGSLRSSEMSDPTMTITSLGEEGAEAVYGLIYPPQVALAGFGRLHERPMSIGGQVVSRPVVVATLAADHRVADGHRGSRFLAAVERLLQTPEKL
;
A
#
# COMPACT_ATOMS: atom_id res chain seq x y z
N MET A 1 4.16 -5.30 1.19
CA MET A 1 5.23 -6.03 0.46
C MET A 1 5.68 -7.18 1.35
N THR A 2 5.94 -8.35 0.79
CA THR A 2 6.47 -9.49 1.56
C THR A 2 7.90 -9.83 1.18
N ALA A 3 8.34 -9.48 -0.04
CA ALA A 3 9.70 -9.67 -0.55
C ALA A 3 9.99 -8.67 -1.69
N GLY A 4 11.27 -8.41 -1.97
CA GLY A 4 11.78 -7.64 -3.10
C GLY A 4 12.97 -8.34 -3.74
N THR A 5 13.25 -8.05 -5.01
CA THR A 5 14.44 -8.53 -5.71
C THR A 5 15.41 -7.36 -5.86
N LEU A 6 16.63 -7.50 -5.38
CA LEU A 6 17.67 -6.49 -5.56
C LEU A 6 18.06 -6.42 -7.03
N VAL A 7 17.90 -5.28 -7.68
CA VAL A 7 18.20 -5.08 -9.10
C VAL A 7 19.64 -4.65 -9.29
N ALA A 8 20.07 -3.62 -8.56
CA ALA A 8 21.42 -3.09 -8.65
C ALA A 8 21.82 -2.32 -7.40
N TRP A 9 23.13 -2.30 -7.11
CA TRP A 9 23.75 -1.37 -6.17
C TRP A 9 24.16 -0.09 -6.90
N ARG A 10 23.98 1.05 -6.24
CA ARG A 10 24.40 2.39 -6.73
C ARG A 10 25.63 2.91 -6.01
N LYS A 11 26.09 2.22 -4.97
CA LYS A 11 27.26 2.50 -4.17
C LYS A 11 28.06 1.21 -3.97
N GLU A 12 29.36 1.33 -3.75
CA GLU A 12 30.28 0.21 -3.51
C GLU A 12 30.75 0.20 -2.05
N PRO A 13 31.18 -0.94 -1.49
CA PRO A 13 31.82 -0.99 -0.18
C PRO A 13 33.02 -0.03 -0.11
N GLY A 14 33.04 0.82 0.93
CA GLY A 14 34.01 1.89 1.11
C GLY A 14 33.50 3.28 0.73
N ASP A 15 32.37 3.39 0.03
CA ASP A 15 31.79 4.67 -0.34
C ASP A 15 31.19 5.40 0.86
N ALA A 16 31.42 6.71 0.92
CA ALA A 16 30.73 7.58 1.86
C ALA A 16 29.27 7.77 1.43
N VAL A 17 28.36 7.60 2.37
CA VAL A 17 26.92 7.75 2.16
C VAL A 17 26.35 8.82 3.09
N ARG A 18 25.42 9.60 2.58
CA ARG A 18 24.74 10.67 3.31
C ARG A 18 23.24 10.39 3.35
N ARG A 19 22.57 10.89 4.37
CA ARG A 19 21.12 10.82 4.47
C ARG A 19 20.44 11.31 3.18
N GLY A 20 19.60 10.45 2.58
CA GLY A 20 18.94 10.68 1.30
C GLY A 20 19.68 10.18 0.07
N ASP A 21 20.92 9.66 0.21
CA ASP A 21 21.61 9.02 -0.91
C ASP A 21 20.94 7.70 -1.28
N ILE A 22 20.79 7.46 -2.56
CA ILE A 22 20.28 6.20 -3.09
C ILE A 22 21.44 5.21 -3.17
N ILE A 23 21.32 4.07 -2.48
CA ILE A 23 22.36 3.04 -2.42
C ILE A 23 22.05 1.82 -3.26
N ALA A 24 20.79 1.49 -3.47
CA ALA A 24 20.36 0.31 -4.21
C ALA A 24 19.01 0.53 -4.90
N GLU A 25 18.69 -0.34 -5.85
CA GLU A 25 17.44 -0.41 -6.56
C GLU A 25 16.81 -1.80 -6.33
N VAL A 26 15.57 -1.85 -5.87
CA VAL A 26 14.85 -3.08 -5.54
C VAL A 26 13.57 -3.15 -6.35
N GLU A 27 13.40 -4.20 -7.13
CA GLU A 27 12.12 -4.52 -7.79
C GLU A 27 11.16 -5.14 -6.79
N SER A 28 10.00 -4.54 -6.63
CA SER A 28 8.90 -5.08 -5.84
C SER A 28 7.69 -5.44 -6.71
N ASP A 29 6.71 -6.13 -6.13
CA ASP A 29 5.46 -6.47 -6.82
C ASP A 29 4.64 -5.24 -7.26
N LYS A 30 4.95 -4.04 -6.74
CA LYS A 30 4.22 -2.80 -7.01
C LYS A 30 4.97 -1.80 -7.88
N ALA A 31 6.26 -1.66 -7.66
CA ALA A 31 7.12 -0.69 -8.36
C ALA A 31 8.59 -1.04 -8.14
N ASP A 32 9.46 -0.50 -9.00
CA ASP A 32 10.88 -0.43 -8.74
C ASP A 32 11.07 0.67 -7.69
N VAL A 33 11.81 0.39 -6.63
CA VAL A 33 11.97 1.24 -5.46
C VAL A 33 13.44 1.54 -5.27
N GLU A 34 13.77 2.84 -5.25
CA GLU A 34 15.11 3.30 -4.90
C GLU A 34 15.28 3.26 -3.37
N VAL A 35 16.25 2.47 -2.91
CA VAL A 35 16.58 2.35 -1.48
C VAL A 35 17.51 3.48 -1.10
N GLU A 36 17.01 4.37 -0.24
CA GLU A 36 17.76 5.52 0.29
C GLU A 36 18.29 5.26 1.70
N ILE A 37 19.37 5.95 2.04
CA ILE A 37 19.99 5.92 3.36
C ILE A 37 19.39 6.99 4.26
N PHE A 38 19.13 6.65 5.52
CA PHE A 38 18.58 7.56 6.53
C PHE A 38 19.61 8.14 7.50
N MET A 39 20.93 7.83 7.30
CA MET A 39 22.02 8.22 8.19
C MET A 39 23.28 8.55 7.37
N ASN A 40 24.25 9.23 8.00
CA ASN A 40 25.56 9.48 7.41
C ASN A 40 26.55 8.43 7.87
N GLY A 41 27.45 8.01 6.97
CA GLY A 41 28.46 7.00 7.29
C GLY A 41 29.20 6.48 6.06
N VAL A 42 29.75 5.29 6.18
CA VAL A 42 30.45 4.59 5.10
C VAL A 42 29.80 3.22 4.91
N LEU A 43 29.47 2.87 3.67
CA LEU A 43 28.99 1.54 3.30
C LEU A 43 30.11 0.52 3.55
N GLU A 44 29.92 -0.40 4.49
CA GLU A 44 30.98 -1.30 4.95
C GLU A 44 30.95 -2.62 4.19
N GLU A 45 29.78 -3.22 4.07
CA GLU A 45 29.63 -4.54 3.44
C GLU A 45 28.26 -4.66 2.77
N ILE A 46 28.22 -5.29 1.60
CA ILE A 46 27.03 -5.67 0.87
C ILE A 46 26.69 -7.12 1.26
N LEU A 47 25.47 -7.35 1.75
CA LEU A 47 25.02 -8.66 2.24
C LEU A 47 24.14 -9.42 1.24
N VAL A 48 23.63 -8.73 0.21
CA VAL A 48 22.70 -9.29 -0.79
C VAL A 48 23.22 -8.96 -2.19
N GLU A 49 23.29 -9.95 -3.08
CA GLU A 49 23.76 -9.76 -4.45
C GLU A 49 22.63 -9.32 -5.40
N PRO A 50 22.97 -8.60 -6.50
CA PRO A 50 21.99 -8.29 -7.54
C PRO A 50 21.34 -9.56 -8.12
N GLY A 51 20.02 -9.53 -8.28
CA GLY A 51 19.18 -10.65 -8.74
C GLY A 51 18.63 -11.52 -7.61
N GLU A 52 19.06 -11.32 -6.37
CA GLU A 52 18.57 -12.08 -5.22
C GLU A 52 17.23 -11.54 -4.72
N LYS A 53 16.28 -12.45 -4.46
CA LYS A 53 14.96 -12.13 -3.89
C LYS A 53 14.97 -12.37 -2.39
N VAL A 54 14.78 -11.29 -1.62
CA VAL A 54 14.82 -11.32 -0.16
C VAL A 54 13.50 -10.85 0.46
N PRO A 55 13.10 -11.40 1.62
CA PRO A 55 11.96 -10.90 2.41
C PRO A 55 12.17 -9.46 2.87
N VAL A 56 11.08 -8.70 3.03
CA VAL A 56 11.13 -7.37 3.66
C VAL A 56 11.60 -7.52 5.11
N GLY A 57 12.57 -6.69 5.50
CA GLY A 57 13.23 -6.74 6.80
C GLY A 57 14.57 -7.49 6.79
N THR A 58 14.99 -8.07 5.65
CA THR A 58 16.33 -8.63 5.51
C THR A 58 17.36 -7.50 5.40
N PRO A 59 18.42 -7.50 6.20
CA PRO A 59 19.53 -6.55 6.04
C PRO A 59 20.15 -6.67 4.65
N LEU A 60 20.26 -5.57 3.93
CA LEU A 60 20.85 -5.54 2.59
C LEU A 60 22.36 -5.23 2.63
N ALA A 61 22.78 -4.39 3.56
CA ALA A 61 24.16 -3.96 3.73
C ALA A 61 24.41 -3.52 5.18
N THR A 62 25.70 -3.38 5.55
CA THR A 62 26.14 -2.77 6.79
C THR A 62 26.73 -1.39 6.54
N ILE A 63 26.48 -0.44 7.46
CA ILE A 63 26.98 0.93 7.38
C ILE A 63 27.67 1.26 8.69
N ARG A 64 28.91 1.71 8.59
CA ARG A 64 29.62 2.29 9.72
C ARG A 64 29.19 3.76 9.85
N LEU A 65 28.54 4.08 10.95
CA LEU A 65 28.03 5.44 11.22
C LEU A 65 29.16 6.43 11.49
N ASP A 66 28.95 7.67 11.07
CA ASP A 66 29.83 8.78 11.44
C ASP A 66 29.69 9.09 12.95
N PRO A 67 30.75 9.60 13.61
CA PRO A 67 30.70 9.95 15.02
C PRO A 67 29.61 11.00 15.32
N GLY A 68 28.61 10.62 16.11
CA GLY A 68 27.46 11.48 16.49
C GLY A 68 26.15 11.12 15.80
N GLU A 69 26.13 10.23 14.84
CA GLU A 69 24.88 9.64 14.30
C GLU A 69 24.33 8.63 15.30
N VAL A 70 23.01 8.67 15.50
CA VAL A 70 22.26 7.70 16.32
C VAL A 70 21.59 6.71 15.38
N GLU A 71 21.77 5.43 15.63
CA GLU A 71 21.07 4.38 14.90
C GLU A 71 19.54 4.65 14.95
N PRO A 72 18.84 4.77 13.82
CA PRO A 72 17.40 4.96 13.83
C PRO A 72 16.75 3.74 14.52
N ALA A 73 15.81 4.00 15.42
CA ALA A 73 15.03 2.92 16.02
C ALA A 73 14.45 2.04 14.90
N PRO A 74 14.55 0.72 14.99
CA PRO A 74 14.01 -0.16 13.97
C PRO A 74 12.53 0.16 13.77
N ALA A 75 12.16 0.48 12.53
CA ALA A 75 10.76 0.60 12.17
C ALA A 75 10.05 -0.69 12.61
N PRO A 76 8.88 -0.61 13.25
CA PRO A 76 8.19 -1.81 13.71
C PRO A 76 8.00 -2.73 12.51
N ALA A 77 8.72 -3.84 12.51
CA ALA A 77 8.57 -4.88 11.51
C ALA A 77 7.09 -5.27 11.50
N ALA A 78 6.43 -5.12 10.36
CA ALA A 78 5.10 -5.63 10.18
C ALA A 78 5.18 -7.15 10.42
N ALA A 79 4.86 -7.56 11.63
CA ALA A 79 4.81 -8.96 12.01
C ALA A 79 3.77 -9.61 11.09
N GLY A 80 4.24 -10.48 10.21
CA GLY A 80 3.36 -11.37 9.47
C GLY A 80 2.47 -12.11 10.47
N PRO A 81 1.19 -12.39 10.14
CA PRO A 81 0.28 -13.01 11.08
C PRO A 81 0.86 -14.35 11.54
N ALA A 82 1.15 -14.46 12.82
CA ALA A 82 1.38 -15.73 13.46
C ALA A 82 0.14 -16.60 13.22
N ALA A 83 0.33 -17.77 12.64
CA ALA A 83 -0.73 -18.73 12.46
C ALA A 83 -1.36 -19.03 13.83
N PRO A 84 -2.69 -18.98 13.98
CA PRO A 84 -3.33 -19.33 15.22
C PRO A 84 -3.07 -20.80 15.50
N ALA A 85 -2.52 -21.08 16.69
CA ALA A 85 -2.40 -22.43 17.22
C ALA A 85 -3.80 -23.04 17.31
N ALA A 86 -4.07 -24.04 16.49
CA ALA A 86 -5.30 -24.79 16.52
C ALA A 86 -5.43 -25.53 17.85
N MET A 87 -6.38 -25.14 18.66
CA MET A 87 -6.88 -25.97 19.75
C MET A 87 -7.56 -27.22 19.16
N PRO A 88 -7.31 -28.43 19.71
CA PRO A 88 -7.95 -29.63 19.18
C PRO A 88 -9.45 -29.64 19.57
N ALA A 89 -10.31 -29.41 18.59
CA ALA A 89 -11.73 -29.66 18.73
C ALA A 89 -11.96 -31.20 18.70
N ALA A 90 -12.63 -31.69 19.69
CA ALA A 90 -13.06 -33.07 19.77
C ALA A 90 -13.95 -33.44 18.59
N ALA A 91 -13.56 -34.48 17.86
CA ALA A 91 -14.34 -35.01 16.75
C ALA A 91 -15.56 -35.78 17.25
N PRO A 92 -16.75 -35.62 16.62
CA PRO A 92 -17.87 -36.50 16.86
C PRO A 92 -17.64 -37.89 16.27
N PRO A 93 -18.23 -38.96 16.82
CA PRO A 93 -17.98 -40.33 16.35
C PRO A 93 -18.59 -40.54 14.97
N MET A 94 -17.76 -40.93 14.01
CA MET A 94 -18.21 -41.36 12.70
C MET A 94 -18.79 -42.79 12.72
N PRO A 95 -19.85 -43.06 11.93
CA PRO A 95 -20.40 -44.42 11.83
C PRO A 95 -19.43 -45.32 11.08
N ARG A 96 -19.25 -46.53 11.60
CA ARG A 96 -18.49 -47.59 10.96
C ARG A 96 -19.08 -47.95 9.59
N ALA A 97 -18.35 -47.62 8.52
CA ALA A 97 -18.66 -48.12 7.18
C ALA A 97 -18.31 -49.61 7.07
N ARG A 98 -19.31 -50.40 6.63
CA ARG A 98 -19.18 -51.81 6.32
C ARG A 98 -18.10 -52.04 5.23
N ALA A 99 -17.30 -53.11 5.42
CA ALA A 99 -16.35 -53.61 4.46
C ALA A 99 -17.04 -53.90 3.11
N GLY A 100 -16.75 -53.11 2.09
CA GLY A 100 -17.12 -53.42 0.71
C GLY A 100 -16.12 -54.37 0.09
N ALA A 101 -16.63 -55.26 -0.76
CA ALA A 101 -15.90 -56.31 -1.47
C ALA A 101 -14.69 -55.82 -2.27
N PRO A 102 -13.68 -56.69 -2.57
CA PRO A 102 -12.46 -56.30 -3.29
C PRO A 102 -12.80 -55.97 -4.73
N VAL A 103 -12.44 -54.77 -5.18
CA VAL A 103 -12.43 -54.36 -6.58
C VAL A 103 -11.11 -54.85 -7.18
N GLU A 104 -11.17 -55.77 -8.12
CA GLU A 104 -10.02 -56.25 -8.87
C GLU A 104 -9.35 -55.12 -9.64
N GLY A 105 -8.00 -55.00 -9.51
CA GLY A 105 -7.17 -54.13 -10.34
C GLY A 105 -6.44 -52.98 -9.64
N ARG A 106 -6.54 -52.78 -8.30
CA ARG A 106 -5.78 -51.76 -7.59
C ARG A 106 -4.54 -52.34 -6.90
N ALA A 107 -3.37 -51.71 -7.17
CA ALA A 107 -2.13 -52.04 -6.48
C ALA A 107 -2.32 -51.99 -4.94
N PRO A 108 -1.83 -52.97 -4.18
CA PRO A 108 -1.93 -53.00 -2.74
C PRO A 108 -1.17 -51.78 -2.15
N ILE A 109 -1.79 -51.07 -1.23
CA ILE A 109 -1.25 -49.82 -0.65
C ILE A 109 -0.96 -50.09 0.83
N SER A 110 0.26 -49.74 1.28
CA SER A 110 0.59 -49.85 2.70
C SER A 110 -0.19 -48.81 3.55
N PRO A 111 -0.57 -49.12 4.80
CA PRO A 111 -1.30 -48.17 5.66
C PRO A 111 -0.57 -46.86 5.82
N ALA A 112 0.76 -46.90 5.98
CA ALA A 112 1.61 -45.70 6.09
C ALA A 112 1.64 -44.85 4.80
N ALA A 113 1.61 -45.50 3.62
CA ALA A 113 1.53 -44.80 2.34
C ALA A 113 0.19 -44.07 2.15
N ARG A 114 -0.91 -44.73 2.57
CA ARG A 114 -2.26 -44.15 2.50
C ARG A 114 -2.40 -42.92 3.39
N GLN A 115 -1.90 -43.01 4.63
CA GLN A 115 -1.91 -41.89 5.56
C GLN A 115 -1.08 -40.71 5.06
N LEU A 116 0.11 -40.98 4.51
CA LEU A 116 0.98 -39.93 3.98
C LEU A 116 0.42 -39.28 2.70
N ALA A 117 -0.21 -40.09 1.81
CA ALA A 117 -0.86 -39.56 0.62
C ALA A 117 -2.03 -38.62 0.95
N ALA A 118 -2.81 -38.93 2.00
CA ALA A 118 -3.85 -38.04 2.50
C ALA A 118 -3.28 -36.72 3.07
N GLN A 119 -2.17 -36.81 3.78
CA GLN A 119 -1.49 -35.62 4.33
C GLN A 119 -0.86 -34.72 3.25
N LEU A 120 -0.31 -35.33 2.19
CA LEU A 120 0.37 -34.62 1.11
C LEU A 120 -0.53 -34.36 -0.12
N HIS A 121 -1.82 -34.69 -0.05
CA HIS A 121 -2.80 -34.56 -1.13
C HIS A 121 -2.34 -35.22 -2.45
N VAL A 122 -1.67 -36.41 -2.36
CA VAL A 122 -1.20 -37.18 -3.53
C VAL A 122 -2.28 -38.14 -3.96
N ASP A 123 -2.65 -38.13 -5.26
CA ASP A 123 -3.57 -39.11 -5.83
C ASP A 123 -2.86 -40.46 -6.02
N LEU A 124 -3.22 -41.44 -5.21
CA LEU A 124 -2.65 -42.78 -5.22
C LEU A 124 -2.95 -43.56 -6.50
N ALA A 125 -3.93 -43.15 -7.31
CA ALA A 125 -4.22 -43.76 -8.59
C ALA A 125 -3.14 -43.47 -9.66
N ALA A 126 -2.41 -42.36 -9.48
CA ALA A 126 -1.31 -41.90 -10.35
C ALA A 126 0.08 -42.40 -9.89
N VAL A 127 0.17 -43.07 -8.73
CA VAL A 127 1.45 -43.52 -8.16
C VAL A 127 1.76 -44.95 -8.52
N ALA A 128 2.90 -45.19 -9.18
CA ALA A 128 3.41 -46.55 -9.43
C ALA A 128 4.09 -47.08 -8.14
N GLY A 129 3.64 -48.24 -7.64
CA GLY A 129 4.23 -48.86 -6.46
C GLY A 129 5.54 -49.60 -6.79
N THR A 130 6.60 -49.38 -5.99
CA THR A 130 7.91 -50.05 -6.11
C THR A 130 8.11 -51.16 -5.10
N GLY A 131 7.10 -51.48 -4.29
CA GLY A 131 7.16 -52.59 -3.32
C GLY A 131 6.89 -53.96 -3.93
N PRO A 132 7.03 -55.04 -3.13
CA PRO A 132 6.66 -56.39 -3.56
C PRO A 132 5.21 -56.43 -4.05
N ASP A 133 4.96 -57.15 -5.16
CA ASP A 133 3.66 -57.27 -5.82
C ASP A 133 3.07 -55.91 -6.29
N GLY A 134 3.92 -54.96 -6.65
CA GLY A 134 3.48 -53.63 -7.08
C GLY A 134 2.91 -52.75 -5.96
N ARG A 135 3.17 -53.07 -4.69
CA ARG A 135 2.64 -52.36 -3.53
C ARG A 135 3.19 -50.93 -3.43
N ILE A 136 2.28 -49.95 -3.28
CA ILE A 136 2.64 -48.54 -3.04
C ILE A 136 3.14 -48.40 -1.61
N GLN A 137 4.38 -47.91 -1.49
CA GLN A 137 5.08 -47.65 -0.21
C GLN A 137 5.18 -46.17 0.07
N ARG A 138 5.57 -45.81 1.29
CA ARG A 138 5.77 -44.43 1.73
C ARG A 138 6.73 -43.64 0.83
N ARG A 139 7.82 -44.28 0.34
CA ARG A 139 8.80 -43.66 -0.57
C ARG A 139 8.20 -43.26 -1.92
N ASP A 140 7.24 -44.06 -2.41
CA ASP A 140 6.60 -43.82 -3.72
C ASP A 140 5.67 -42.61 -3.65
N VAL A 141 4.99 -42.43 -2.51
CA VAL A 141 4.18 -41.24 -2.22
C VAL A 141 5.04 -40.01 -2.06
N LEU A 142 6.21 -40.11 -1.40
CA LEU A 142 7.15 -39.00 -1.29
C LEU A 142 7.72 -38.58 -2.64
N ALA A 143 8.13 -39.54 -3.48
CA ALA A 143 8.62 -39.28 -4.82
C ALA A 143 7.53 -38.65 -5.72
N ALA A 144 6.29 -39.12 -5.63
CA ALA A 144 5.16 -38.53 -6.35
C ALA A 144 4.84 -37.09 -5.84
N ALA A 145 4.90 -36.84 -4.55
CA ALA A 145 4.72 -35.51 -3.99
C ALA A 145 5.84 -34.55 -4.42
N GLU A 146 7.06 -35.03 -4.53
CA GLU A 146 8.20 -34.25 -5.02
C GLU A 146 8.09 -33.99 -6.53
N ALA A 147 7.68 -35.00 -7.32
CA ALA A 147 7.37 -34.85 -8.74
C ALA A 147 6.19 -33.88 -8.98
N GLN A 148 5.16 -33.91 -8.15
CA GLN A 148 4.08 -32.90 -8.19
C GLN A 148 4.56 -31.50 -7.87
N ARG A 149 5.48 -31.31 -6.93
CA ARG A 149 6.09 -30.01 -6.63
C ARG A 149 6.99 -29.52 -7.75
N THR A 150 7.74 -30.40 -8.40
CA THR A 150 8.60 -30.06 -9.54
C THR A 150 7.83 -29.99 -10.86
N ALA A 151 6.71 -30.70 -10.99
CA ALA A 151 5.81 -30.63 -12.15
C ALA A 151 4.70 -29.56 -12.00
N ALA A 152 4.56 -28.91 -10.82
CA ALA A 152 3.79 -27.69 -10.78
C ALA A 152 4.41 -26.75 -11.83
N PRO A 153 3.66 -26.29 -12.85
CA PRO A 153 4.24 -25.41 -13.86
C PRO A 153 4.87 -24.26 -13.09
N GLU A 154 6.17 -24.06 -13.29
CA GLU A 154 6.85 -22.85 -12.92
C GLU A 154 5.96 -21.74 -13.45
N ALA A 155 5.26 -21.04 -12.55
CA ALA A 155 4.21 -20.10 -12.94
C ALA A 155 4.88 -19.15 -13.91
N ALA A 156 4.44 -19.18 -15.19
CA ALA A 156 5.01 -18.36 -16.26
C ALA A 156 5.24 -16.97 -15.67
N PRO A 157 6.37 -16.31 -15.93
CA PRO A 157 6.71 -15.04 -15.30
C PRO A 157 5.51 -14.11 -15.48
N ARG A 158 4.73 -13.93 -14.40
CA ARG A 158 3.54 -13.08 -14.41
C ARG A 158 4.05 -11.69 -14.72
N ASP A 159 3.49 -11.07 -15.74
CA ASP A 159 3.90 -9.73 -16.12
C ASP A 159 3.77 -8.79 -14.90
N LYS A 160 4.55 -7.72 -14.87
CA LYS A 160 4.58 -6.72 -13.78
C LYS A 160 3.15 -6.19 -13.48
N GLN A 161 2.33 -6.04 -14.52
CA GLN A 161 0.96 -5.56 -14.41
C GLN A 161 0.02 -6.56 -13.69
N THR A 162 0.14 -7.84 -13.96
CA THR A 162 -0.63 -8.90 -13.28
C THR A 162 -0.26 -8.99 -11.81
N ARG A 163 1.05 -8.93 -11.47
CA ARG A 163 1.52 -8.91 -10.07
C ARG A 163 0.98 -7.69 -9.32
N MET A 164 1.04 -6.52 -9.94
CA MET A 164 0.51 -5.28 -9.37
C MET A 164 -1.00 -5.36 -9.11
N ARG A 165 -1.80 -5.86 -10.06
CA ARG A 165 -3.25 -6.06 -9.88
C ARG A 165 -3.56 -6.99 -8.73
N GLN A 166 -2.81 -8.07 -8.57
CA GLN A 166 -2.98 -9.01 -7.46
C GLN A 166 -2.65 -8.37 -6.11
N ALA A 167 -1.58 -7.55 -6.03
CA ALA A 167 -1.22 -6.83 -4.83
C ALA A 167 -2.29 -5.79 -4.44
N ILE A 168 -2.82 -5.05 -5.42
CA ILE A 168 -3.93 -4.11 -5.21
C ILE A 168 -5.18 -4.86 -4.73
N ALA A 169 -5.56 -5.95 -5.41
CA ALA A 169 -6.73 -6.74 -5.04
C ALA A 169 -6.61 -7.26 -3.60
N ALA A 170 -5.46 -7.81 -3.20
CA ALA A 170 -5.23 -8.29 -1.85
C ALA A 170 -5.33 -7.15 -0.81
N ALA A 171 -4.78 -5.96 -1.12
CA ALA A 171 -4.86 -4.80 -0.23
C ALA A 171 -6.30 -4.29 -0.09
N MET A 172 -7.05 -4.17 -1.19
CA MET A 172 -8.43 -3.69 -1.18
C MET A 172 -9.40 -4.69 -0.53
N MET A 173 -9.22 -5.99 -0.75
CA MET A 173 -9.99 -7.02 -0.06
C MET A 173 -9.76 -6.98 1.45
N ARG A 174 -8.51 -6.81 1.89
CA ARG A 174 -8.18 -6.63 3.31
C ARG A 174 -8.83 -5.37 3.87
N SER A 175 -8.71 -4.24 3.17
CA SER A 175 -9.35 -2.98 3.56
C SER A 175 -10.87 -3.14 3.73
N ALA A 176 -11.55 -3.68 2.73
CA ALA A 176 -13.01 -3.84 2.76
C ALA A 176 -13.51 -4.81 3.84
N ARG A 177 -12.70 -5.84 4.19
CA ARG A 177 -13.05 -6.83 5.20
C ARG A 177 -12.75 -6.38 6.62
N ASP A 178 -11.58 -5.75 6.83
CA ASP A 178 -11.02 -5.56 8.17
C ASP A 178 -11.27 -4.14 8.73
N ILE A 179 -11.61 -3.17 7.87
CA ILE A 179 -11.87 -1.79 8.28
C ILE A 179 -13.36 -1.49 8.26
N PRO A 180 -13.97 -1.14 9.40
CA PRO A 180 -15.35 -0.68 9.45
C PRO A 180 -15.44 0.77 8.93
N HIS A 181 -15.49 0.93 7.60
CA HIS A 181 -15.56 2.23 6.96
C HIS A 181 -16.86 2.95 7.28
N PHE A 182 -16.76 4.25 7.57
CA PHE A 182 -17.88 5.18 7.38
C PHE A 182 -17.48 6.27 6.39
N HIS A 183 -18.48 6.87 5.76
CA HIS A 183 -18.25 7.86 4.71
C HIS A 183 -19.04 9.12 5.00
N LEU A 184 -18.41 10.27 4.80
CA LEU A 184 -19.03 11.59 4.82
C LEU A 184 -18.73 12.29 3.51
N ALA A 185 -19.60 13.25 3.15
CA ALA A 185 -19.38 14.11 2.00
C ALA A 185 -19.84 15.53 2.31
N SER A 186 -19.13 16.52 1.76
CA SER A 186 -19.50 17.93 1.80
C SER A 186 -19.28 18.55 0.43
N THR A 187 -20.22 19.39 -0.02
CA THR A 187 -20.04 20.21 -1.22
C THR A 187 -19.38 21.52 -0.80
N ILE A 188 -18.17 21.78 -1.28
CA ILE A 188 -17.38 22.95 -0.94
C ILE A 188 -17.43 23.97 -2.09
N ASP A 189 -17.76 25.20 -1.78
CA ASP A 189 -17.65 26.35 -2.70
C ASP A 189 -16.17 26.67 -2.93
N MET A 190 -15.73 26.60 -4.18
CA MET A 190 -14.36 26.87 -4.59
C MET A 190 -14.17 28.30 -5.12
N GLY A 191 -15.18 29.17 -5.06
CA GLY A 191 -15.13 30.50 -5.66
C GLY A 191 -13.99 31.36 -5.13
N ALA A 192 -13.81 31.41 -3.80
CA ALA A 192 -12.69 32.15 -3.19
C ALA A 192 -11.34 31.55 -3.62
N ALA A 193 -11.20 30.23 -3.55
CA ALA A 193 -9.98 29.54 -3.91
C ALA A 193 -9.61 29.68 -5.40
N THR A 194 -10.60 29.60 -6.32
CA THR A 194 -10.34 29.76 -7.76
C THR A 194 -10.02 31.21 -8.15
N ALA A 195 -10.70 32.20 -7.54
CA ALA A 195 -10.40 33.61 -7.77
C ALA A 195 -8.97 33.95 -7.30
N TRP A 196 -8.61 33.59 -6.07
CA TRP A 196 -7.27 33.77 -5.54
C TRP A 196 -6.21 33.08 -6.42
N LEU A 197 -6.48 31.83 -6.85
CA LEU A 197 -5.56 31.06 -7.69
C LEU A 197 -5.33 31.76 -9.05
N ALA A 198 -6.36 32.38 -9.63
CA ALA A 198 -6.24 33.12 -10.87
C ALA A 198 -5.35 34.34 -10.72
N GLU A 199 -5.53 35.12 -9.62
CA GLU A 199 -4.72 36.29 -9.31
C GLU A 199 -3.26 35.91 -9.05
N GLU A 200 -3.02 34.90 -8.24
CA GLU A 200 -1.69 34.40 -7.91
C GLU A 200 -0.94 33.89 -9.15
N ASN A 201 -1.65 33.21 -10.06
CA ASN A 201 -1.09 32.68 -11.30
C ASN A 201 -0.87 33.76 -12.39
N ALA A 202 -1.48 34.94 -12.29
CA ALA A 202 -1.31 35.99 -13.28
C ALA A 202 0.15 36.49 -13.37
N GLY A 203 0.86 36.50 -12.22
CA GLY A 203 2.28 36.88 -12.15
C GLY A 203 3.27 35.73 -12.34
N ARG A 204 2.80 34.47 -12.44
CA ARG A 204 3.66 33.28 -12.52
C ARG A 204 3.90 32.83 -13.96
N LYS A 205 5.12 32.32 -14.23
CA LYS A 205 5.40 31.62 -15.48
C LYS A 205 4.54 30.35 -15.54
N ILE A 206 4.21 29.88 -16.75
CA ILE A 206 3.36 28.70 -16.97
C ILE A 206 3.89 27.47 -16.19
N ALA A 207 5.20 27.28 -16.16
CA ALA A 207 5.84 26.18 -15.45
C ALA A 207 5.68 26.27 -13.91
N ASP A 208 5.49 27.47 -13.36
CA ASP A 208 5.46 27.73 -11.92
C ASP A 208 4.02 27.94 -11.38
N ARG A 209 3.02 27.82 -12.26
CA ARG A 209 1.61 28.00 -11.89
C ARG A 209 1.14 26.97 -10.89
N LEU A 210 0.40 27.41 -9.89
CA LEU A 210 -0.28 26.53 -8.94
C LEU A 210 -1.52 25.90 -9.59
N LEU A 211 -1.84 24.68 -9.22
CA LEU A 211 -3.07 23.99 -9.62
C LEU A 211 -4.04 23.92 -8.43
N SER A 212 -5.34 23.84 -8.72
CA SER A 212 -6.37 23.67 -7.68
C SER A 212 -6.09 22.47 -6.76
N GLY A 213 -5.53 21.39 -7.31
CA GLY A 213 -5.15 20.20 -6.54
C GLY A 213 -4.17 20.48 -5.40
N VAL A 214 -3.23 21.43 -5.56
CA VAL A 214 -2.28 21.75 -4.47
C VAL A 214 -2.96 22.47 -3.32
N LEU A 215 -3.99 23.28 -3.59
CA LEU A 215 -4.81 23.91 -2.54
C LEU A 215 -5.59 22.85 -1.75
N LEU A 216 -6.18 21.86 -2.44
CA LEU A 216 -6.90 20.75 -1.82
C LEU A 216 -5.97 19.90 -0.93
N ILE A 217 -4.76 19.60 -1.40
CA ILE A 217 -3.75 18.87 -0.63
C ILE A 217 -3.35 19.66 0.61
N LYS A 218 -3.04 20.94 0.45
CA LYS A 218 -2.62 21.82 1.56
C LYS A 218 -3.71 21.98 2.60
N ALA A 219 -4.94 22.27 2.17
CA ALA A 219 -6.09 22.39 3.06
C ALA A 219 -6.34 21.08 3.83
N THR A 220 -6.24 19.93 3.16
CA THR A 220 -6.35 18.60 3.80
C THR A 220 -5.25 18.40 4.85
N ALA A 221 -3.99 18.70 4.51
CA ALA A 221 -2.86 18.53 5.42
C ALA A 221 -2.98 19.42 6.66
N LEU A 222 -3.45 20.67 6.51
CA LEU A 222 -3.70 21.56 7.64
C LEU A 222 -4.90 21.12 8.47
N ALA A 223 -5.98 20.64 7.86
CA ALA A 223 -7.14 20.10 8.57
C ALA A 223 -6.79 18.86 9.41
N LEU A 224 -5.82 18.04 9.00
CA LEU A 224 -5.30 16.92 9.80
C LEU A 224 -4.59 17.38 11.08
N ARG A 225 -4.04 18.59 11.10
CA ARG A 225 -3.48 19.18 12.35
C ARG A 225 -4.59 19.55 13.36
N GLU A 226 -5.80 19.82 12.88
CA GLU A 226 -6.95 20.15 13.72
C GLU A 226 -7.72 18.89 14.18
N VAL A 227 -7.57 17.79 13.43
CA VAL A 227 -8.22 16.49 13.72
C VAL A 227 -7.15 15.38 13.59
N PRO A 228 -6.19 15.33 14.54
CA PRO A 228 -5.03 14.44 14.43
C PRO A 228 -5.39 12.95 14.46
N GLU A 229 -6.57 12.57 14.93
CA GLU A 229 -7.04 11.18 14.93
C GLU A 229 -7.19 10.62 13.50
N LEU A 230 -7.39 11.49 12.50
CA LEU A 230 -7.43 11.08 11.08
C LEU A 230 -6.04 11.00 10.44
N ASN A 231 -4.99 11.52 11.12
CA ASN A 231 -3.58 11.37 10.74
C ASN A 231 -2.92 10.27 11.57
N ALA A 232 -3.42 9.05 11.45
CA ALA A 232 -3.03 7.92 12.27
C ALA A 232 -2.96 6.61 11.47
N SER A 233 -2.39 5.61 12.09
CA SER A 233 -2.40 4.22 11.64
C SER A 233 -3.04 3.30 12.67
N TRP A 234 -3.71 2.24 12.20
CA TRP A 234 -4.22 1.17 13.03
C TRP A 234 -3.26 -0.02 12.97
N ILE A 235 -2.49 -0.25 14.03
CA ILE A 235 -1.44 -1.27 14.12
C ILE A 235 -1.63 -2.03 15.44
N ASP A 236 -1.65 -3.35 15.40
CA ASP A 236 -1.76 -4.24 16.57
C ASP A 236 -2.90 -3.84 17.52
N GLU A 237 -4.08 -3.60 16.95
CA GLU A 237 -5.29 -3.18 17.69
C GLU A 237 -5.15 -1.84 18.42
N ARG A 238 -4.21 -0.99 18.00
CA ARG A 238 -3.94 0.32 18.59
C ARG A 238 -3.93 1.42 17.55
N VAL A 239 -4.31 2.61 17.98
CA VAL A 239 -4.17 3.84 17.21
C VAL A 239 -2.77 4.39 17.42
N VAL A 240 -2.03 4.59 16.34
CA VAL A 240 -0.72 5.24 16.33
C VAL A 240 -0.86 6.57 15.61
N LEU A 241 -0.82 7.68 16.35
CA LEU A 241 -0.88 9.03 15.81
C LEU A 241 0.45 9.39 15.14
N HIS A 242 0.40 10.12 14.04
CA HIS A 242 1.59 10.64 13.35
C HIS A 242 1.78 12.13 13.65
N GLU A 243 3.02 12.52 13.95
CA GLU A 243 3.39 13.92 14.20
C GLU A 243 3.50 14.71 12.90
N SER A 244 4.02 14.09 11.83
CA SER A 244 4.11 14.67 10.51
C SER A 244 2.89 14.31 9.66
N VAL A 245 2.55 15.15 8.69
CA VAL A 245 1.51 14.88 7.70
C VAL A 245 2.17 14.56 6.36
N HIS A 246 2.21 13.28 6.03
CA HIS A 246 2.72 12.79 4.75
C HIS A 246 1.55 12.39 3.87
N ALA A 247 1.19 13.29 2.95
CA ALA A 247 0.02 13.10 2.09
C ALA A 247 0.31 12.05 1.01
N GLY A 248 -0.34 10.89 1.06
CA GLY A 248 -0.30 9.88 0.01
C GLY A 248 -1.12 10.32 -1.20
N ILE A 249 -0.48 10.69 -2.29
CA ILE A 249 -1.17 11.22 -3.48
C ILE A 249 -1.50 10.08 -4.44
N ALA A 250 -2.78 9.86 -4.70
CA ALA A 250 -3.24 8.84 -5.65
C ALA A 250 -2.87 9.23 -7.08
N ILE A 251 -1.95 8.49 -7.70
CA ILE A 251 -1.42 8.74 -9.05
C ILE A 251 -1.71 7.53 -9.93
N SER A 252 -2.41 7.78 -11.05
CA SER A 252 -2.62 6.77 -12.09
C SER A 252 -1.34 6.55 -12.91
N LEU A 253 -1.01 5.27 -13.12
CA LEU A 253 0.19 4.88 -13.88
C LEU A 253 -0.12 4.63 -15.36
N PRO A 254 0.82 4.93 -16.26
CA PRO A 254 0.74 4.49 -17.66
C PRO A 254 0.60 2.95 -17.72
N GLY A 255 -0.33 2.46 -18.54
CA GLY A 255 -0.60 1.01 -18.63
C GLY A 255 -1.55 0.46 -17.55
N GLY A 256 -2.07 1.31 -16.67
CA GLY A 256 -3.04 0.95 -15.63
C GLY A 256 -2.39 0.66 -14.28
N GLY A 257 -3.19 0.78 -13.24
CA GLY A 257 -2.77 0.72 -11.85
C GLY A 257 -2.74 2.08 -11.19
N LEU A 258 -2.64 2.07 -9.85
CA LEU A 258 -2.62 3.26 -9.02
C LEU A 258 -1.59 3.08 -7.91
N VAL A 259 -0.80 4.10 -7.66
CA VAL A 259 0.10 4.20 -6.51
C VAL A 259 -0.27 5.44 -5.70
N ALA A 260 0.06 5.45 -4.42
CA ALA A 260 -0.21 6.59 -3.54
C ALA A 260 1.05 6.97 -2.74
N PRO A 261 2.11 7.47 -3.43
CA PRO A 261 3.35 7.85 -2.76
C PRO A 261 3.16 9.08 -1.87
N ALA A 262 3.99 9.18 -0.83
CA ALA A 262 3.97 10.26 0.14
C ALA A 262 4.54 11.56 -0.44
N LEU A 263 3.79 12.62 -0.33
CA LEU A 263 4.27 13.99 -0.38
C LEU A 263 4.56 14.41 1.07
N HIS A 264 5.85 14.37 1.45
CA HIS A 264 6.27 14.52 2.85
C HIS A 264 6.00 15.92 3.39
N ASP A 265 5.68 16.02 4.68
CA ASP A 265 5.49 17.26 5.44
C ASP A 265 4.59 18.30 4.72
N ALA A 266 3.50 17.82 4.10
CA ALA A 266 2.63 18.65 3.28
C ALA A 266 1.99 19.83 4.04
N ASP A 267 1.82 19.70 5.36
CA ASP A 267 1.34 20.75 6.25
C ASP A 267 2.34 21.90 6.45
N ARG A 268 3.66 21.63 6.30
CA ARG A 268 4.73 22.59 6.59
C ARG A 268 5.26 23.29 5.34
N GLN A 269 5.10 22.70 4.16
CA GLN A 269 5.60 23.27 2.91
C GLN A 269 4.79 24.50 2.48
N SER A 270 5.43 25.46 1.81
CA SER A 270 4.72 26.52 1.07
C SER A 270 3.96 25.93 -0.12
N LEU A 271 2.94 26.63 -0.62
CA LEU A 271 2.21 26.18 -1.82
C LEU A 271 3.11 26.03 -3.05
N GLY A 272 4.13 26.88 -3.17
CA GLY A 272 5.10 26.82 -4.27
C GLY A 272 5.97 25.56 -4.22
N ASP A 273 6.53 25.27 -3.04
CA ASP A 273 7.34 24.08 -2.81
C ASP A 273 6.50 22.81 -2.94
N LEU A 274 5.31 22.81 -2.35
CA LEU A 274 4.36 21.69 -2.42
C LEU A 274 3.99 21.38 -3.88
N MET A 275 3.77 22.41 -4.71
CA MET A 275 3.48 22.23 -6.14
C MET A 275 4.68 21.66 -6.91
N THR A 276 5.88 22.15 -6.60
CA THR A 276 7.13 21.67 -7.22
C THR A 276 7.38 20.21 -6.87
N ASN A 277 7.28 19.86 -5.59
CA ASN A 277 7.46 18.50 -5.09
C ASN A 277 6.36 17.55 -5.60
N LEU A 278 5.12 18.03 -5.73
CA LEU A 278 4.02 17.25 -6.32
C LEU A 278 4.29 16.91 -7.79
N ARG A 279 4.79 17.86 -8.58
CA ARG A 279 5.13 17.60 -9.98
C ARG A 279 6.26 16.58 -10.12
N ASP A 280 7.32 16.74 -9.33
CA ASP A 280 8.43 15.80 -9.32
C ASP A 280 7.96 14.40 -8.90
N LEU A 281 7.16 14.28 -7.85
CA LEU A 281 6.58 13.03 -7.38
C LEU A 281 5.74 12.34 -8.47
N VAL A 282 4.89 13.09 -9.19
CA VAL A 282 4.08 12.57 -10.29
C VAL A 282 4.95 12.09 -11.45
N MET A 283 6.00 12.83 -11.81
CA MET A 283 6.92 12.43 -12.87
C MET A 283 7.65 11.13 -12.52
N ARG A 284 8.21 11.03 -11.30
CA ARG A 284 8.92 9.83 -10.84
C ARG A 284 7.98 8.63 -10.67
N ALA A 285 6.77 8.84 -10.15
CA ALA A 285 5.78 7.78 -10.07
C ALA A 285 5.45 7.18 -11.44
N ARG A 286 5.27 8.01 -12.46
CA ARG A 286 4.99 7.57 -13.83
C ARG A 286 6.19 6.94 -14.52
N ALA A 287 7.40 7.34 -14.15
CA ALA A 287 8.66 6.75 -14.62
C ALA A 287 9.00 5.43 -13.90
N GLY A 288 8.33 5.13 -12.77
CA GLY A 288 8.59 3.93 -11.97
C GLY A 288 9.80 4.09 -11.04
N SER A 289 10.28 5.31 -10.76
CA SER A 289 11.43 5.63 -9.90
C SER A 289 10.99 6.33 -8.62
N LEU A 290 10.20 5.63 -7.81
CA LEU A 290 9.78 6.10 -6.49
C LEU A 290 10.79 5.69 -5.41
N ARG A 291 10.97 6.55 -4.42
CA ARG A 291 11.81 6.27 -3.25
C ARG A 291 11.10 5.34 -2.27
N SER A 292 11.87 4.61 -1.48
CA SER A 292 11.33 3.70 -0.46
C SER A 292 10.47 4.44 0.57
N SER A 293 10.92 5.60 1.06
CA SER A 293 10.15 6.44 1.99
C SER A 293 8.83 6.93 1.39
N GLU A 294 8.82 7.29 0.11
CA GLU A 294 7.58 7.71 -0.56
C GLU A 294 6.54 6.60 -0.61
N MET A 295 6.97 5.33 -0.63
CA MET A 295 6.07 4.18 -0.64
C MET A 295 5.62 3.73 0.75
N SER A 296 6.45 3.96 1.80
CA SER A 296 6.19 3.48 3.16
C SER A 296 5.51 4.50 4.07
N ASP A 297 5.74 5.79 3.84
CA ASP A 297 5.44 6.85 4.82
C ASP A 297 4.07 7.54 4.71
N PRO A 298 3.20 7.31 3.70
CA PRO A 298 1.93 8.00 3.63
C PRO A 298 1.11 7.82 4.90
N THR A 299 0.72 8.92 5.56
CA THR A 299 -0.09 8.90 6.79
C THR A 299 -1.59 8.97 6.51
N MET A 300 -1.98 9.60 5.39
CA MET A 300 -3.34 9.63 4.86
C MET A 300 -3.32 9.70 3.33
N THR A 301 -4.20 9.00 2.68
CA THR A 301 -4.31 9.05 1.21
C THR A 301 -5.27 10.16 0.77
N ILE A 302 -4.86 10.93 -0.25
CA ILE A 302 -5.69 11.93 -0.93
C ILE A 302 -5.85 11.49 -2.39
N THR A 303 -7.10 11.40 -2.85
CA THR A 303 -7.43 11.10 -4.23
C THR A 303 -8.25 12.23 -4.86
N SER A 304 -7.89 12.63 -6.06
CA SER A 304 -8.65 13.60 -6.85
C SER A 304 -8.85 13.06 -8.25
N LEU A 305 -10.06 13.20 -8.77
CA LEU A 305 -10.40 12.75 -10.12
C LEU A 305 -10.09 13.78 -11.20
N GLY A 306 -9.59 14.96 -10.80
CA GLY A 306 -9.31 16.05 -11.75
C GLY A 306 -10.57 16.63 -12.39
N GLU A 307 -10.41 17.26 -13.57
CA GLU A 307 -11.48 17.99 -14.23
C GLU A 307 -12.46 17.10 -15.01
N GLU A 308 -12.01 15.93 -15.48
CA GLU A 308 -12.82 15.01 -16.30
C GLU A 308 -13.49 13.89 -15.50
N GLY A 309 -13.30 13.87 -14.19
CA GLY A 309 -13.76 12.78 -13.31
C GLY A 309 -15.25 12.86 -12.94
N ALA A 310 -15.69 11.95 -12.06
CA ALA A 310 -17.01 11.96 -11.47
C ALA A 310 -17.17 13.11 -10.46
N GLU A 311 -18.41 13.47 -10.12
CA GLU A 311 -18.70 14.52 -9.13
C GLU A 311 -18.20 14.20 -7.73
N ALA A 312 -18.13 12.92 -7.36
CA ALA A 312 -17.63 12.47 -6.07
C ALA A 312 -16.86 11.16 -6.23
N VAL A 313 -15.90 10.93 -5.35
CA VAL A 313 -15.16 9.67 -5.22
C VAL A 313 -15.15 9.19 -3.79
N TYR A 314 -15.58 7.95 -3.56
CA TYR A 314 -15.55 7.29 -2.27
C TYR A 314 -14.53 6.15 -2.33
N GLY A 315 -13.35 6.41 -1.78
CA GLY A 315 -12.25 5.44 -1.81
C GLY A 315 -12.31 4.45 -0.65
N LEU A 316 -11.56 3.36 -0.79
CA LEU A 316 -11.24 2.45 0.31
C LEU A 316 -9.93 2.87 0.96
N ILE A 317 -9.89 2.84 2.28
CA ILE A 317 -8.70 3.19 3.07
C ILE A 317 -7.57 2.20 2.76
N TYR A 318 -6.36 2.69 2.62
CA TYR A 318 -5.18 1.85 2.40
C TYR A 318 -4.55 1.47 3.74
N PRO A 319 -4.70 0.21 4.21
CA PRO A 319 -4.12 -0.18 5.50
C PRO A 319 -2.60 0.01 5.52
N PRO A 320 -1.98 0.46 6.63
CA PRO A 320 -2.55 0.67 7.98
C PRO A 320 -3.18 2.04 8.23
N GLN A 321 -3.28 2.93 7.23
CA GLN A 321 -3.92 4.23 7.38
C GLN A 321 -5.37 4.09 7.88
N VAL A 322 -5.90 5.14 8.51
CA VAL A 322 -7.25 5.16 9.09
C VAL A 322 -8.21 6.08 8.34
N ALA A 323 -7.72 6.82 7.35
CA ALA A 323 -8.54 7.74 6.59
C ALA A 323 -8.08 7.92 5.14
N LEU A 324 -9.02 8.33 4.27
CA LEU A 324 -8.81 8.71 2.89
C LEU A 324 -9.73 9.89 2.56
N ALA A 325 -9.15 10.97 2.02
CA ALA A 325 -9.90 12.10 1.48
C ALA A 325 -10.05 11.97 -0.05
N GLY A 326 -11.26 12.17 -0.54
CA GLY A 326 -11.56 12.16 -1.97
C GLY A 326 -12.09 13.49 -2.44
N PHE A 327 -11.65 13.93 -3.62
CA PHE A 327 -12.15 15.13 -4.26
C PHE A 327 -12.65 14.79 -5.65
N GLY A 328 -13.93 15.09 -5.91
CA GLY A 328 -14.53 14.98 -7.23
C GLY A 328 -14.02 16.06 -8.18
N ARG A 329 -14.60 16.11 -9.39
CA ARG A 329 -14.27 17.16 -10.34
C ARG A 329 -14.75 18.53 -9.88
N LEU A 330 -14.00 19.57 -10.23
CA LEU A 330 -14.46 20.95 -10.10
C LEU A 330 -15.48 21.23 -11.20
N HIS A 331 -16.68 21.72 -10.82
CA HIS A 331 -17.77 22.03 -11.76
C HIS A 331 -18.69 23.11 -11.25
N GLU A 332 -19.40 23.77 -12.15
CA GLU A 332 -20.38 24.78 -11.78
C GLU A 332 -21.67 24.15 -11.23
N ARG A 333 -22.18 24.71 -10.15
CA ARG A 333 -23.43 24.30 -9.50
C ARG A 333 -24.22 25.53 -9.01
N PRO A 334 -25.56 25.53 -9.14
CA PRO A 334 -26.36 26.57 -8.51
C PRO A 334 -26.29 26.44 -6.98
N MET A 335 -25.95 27.56 -6.34
CA MET A 335 -25.90 27.67 -4.88
C MET A 335 -26.69 28.90 -4.41
N SER A 336 -27.27 28.82 -3.21
CA SER A 336 -27.95 29.96 -2.57
C SER A 336 -26.92 30.74 -1.74
N ILE A 337 -26.60 31.95 -2.18
CA ILE A 337 -25.69 32.87 -1.48
C ILE A 337 -26.39 34.18 -1.21
N GLY A 338 -26.52 34.58 0.05
CA GLY A 338 -27.25 35.79 0.42
C GLY A 338 -28.72 35.78 0.00
N GLY A 339 -29.34 34.60 -0.12
CA GLY A 339 -30.74 34.44 -0.59
C GLY A 339 -30.92 34.46 -2.11
N GLN A 340 -29.87 34.60 -2.87
CA GLN A 340 -29.91 34.56 -4.34
C GLN A 340 -29.29 33.24 -4.86
N VAL A 341 -29.83 32.69 -5.93
CA VAL A 341 -29.28 31.54 -6.62
C VAL A 341 -28.23 32.02 -7.61
N VAL A 342 -27.00 31.63 -7.40
CA VAL A 342 -25.85 31.98 -8.25
C VAL A 342 -25.11 30.71 -8.68
N SER A 343 -24.46 30.72 -9.87
CA SER A 343 -23.56 29.65 -10.27
C SER A 343 -22.24 29.79 -9.52
N ARG A 344 -21.76 28.69 -8.93
CA ARG A 344 -20.49 28.65 -8.17
C ARG A 344 -19.69 27.44 -8.58
N PRO A 345 -18.37 27.59 -8.74
CA PRO A 345 -17.47 26.43 -8.87
C PRO A 345 -17.47 25.67 -7.54
N VAL A 346 -17.77 24.39 -7.60
CA VAL A 346 -17.81 23.52 -6.40
C VAL A 346 -16.98 22.26 -6.61
N VAL A 347 -16.54 21.69 -5.50
CA VAL A 347 -15.97 20.36 -5.41
C VAL A 347 -16.71 19.55 -4.35
N VAL A 348 -16.98 18.29 -4.59
CA VAL A 348 -17.45 17.38 -3.55
C VAL A 348 -16.25 16.76 -2.88
N ALA A 349 -16.01 17.16 -1.63
CA ALA A 349 -15.02 16.53 -0.76
C ALA A 349 -15.67 15.36 -0.02
N THR A 350 -15.02 14.21 -0.02
CA THR A 350 -15.46 13.01 0.69
C THR A 350 -14.39 12.58 1.69
N LEU A 351 -14.82 11.93 2.74
CA LEU A 351 -13.99 11.28 3.73
C LEU A 351 -14.43 9.84 3.87
N ALA A 352 -13.52 8.89 3.69
CA ALA A 352 -13.64 7.54 4.20
C ALA A 352 -12.79 7.44 5.46
N ALA A 353 -13.35 7.00 6.59
CA ALA A 353 -12.61 6.87 7.83
C ALA A 353 -12.96 5.58 8.57
N ASP A 354 -11.99 5.12 9.37
CA ASP A 354 -12.09 3.92 10.19
C ASP A 354 -12.87 4.21 11.47
N HIS A 355 -14.04 3.57 11.62
CA HIS A 355 -14.93 3.82 12.77
C HIS A 355 -14.36 3.31 14.11
N ARG A 356 -13.26 2.56 14.09
CA ARG A 356 -12.52 2.19 15.31
C ARG A 356 -11.70 3.36 15.86
N VAL A 357 -11.38 4.35 15.02
CA VAL A 357 -10.48 5.48 15.34
C VAL A 357 -11.23 6.81 15.42
N ALA A 358 -12.18 7.03 14.53
CA ALA A 358 -12.93 8.28 14.44
C ALA A 358 -14.44 8.02 14.27
N ASP A 359 -15.22 9.04 14.53
CA ASP A 359 -16.68 9.05 14.37
C ASP A 359 -17.14 10.14 13.40
N GLY A 360 -18.45 10.20 13.15
CA GLY A 360 -19.04 11.19 12.28
C GLY A 360 -18.82 12.64 12.72
N HIS A 361 -18.69 12.90 14.02
CA HIS A 361 -18.40 14.25 14.53
C HIS A 361 -16.98 14.70 14.15
N ARG A 362 -15.97 13.84 14.35
CA ARG A 362 -14.59 14.12 13.96
C ARG A 362 -14.45 14.28 12.45
N GLY A 363 -15.09 13.38 11.69
CA GLY A 363 -15.12 13.48 10.23
C GLY A 363 -15.77 14.76 9.72
N SER A 364 -16.88 15.21 10.35
CA SER A 364 -17.54 16.47 10.00
C SER A 364 -16.67 17.68 10.33
N ARG A 365 -15.98 17.68 11.47
CA ARG A 365 -15.01 18.73 11.83
C ARG A 365 -13.87 18.82 10.80
N PHE A 366 -13.35 17.69 10.36
CA PHE A 366 -12.30 17.66 9.35
C PHE A 366 -12.78 18.26 8.02
N LEU A 367 -13.95 17.86 7.50
CA LEU A 367 -14.49 18.43 6.26
C LEU A 367 -14.79 19.92 6.37
N ALA A 368 -15.33 20.36 7.53
CA ALA A 368 -15.54 21.78 7.81
C ALA A 368 -14.24 22.58 7.89
N ALA A 369 -13.15 21.99 8.42
CA ALA A 369 -11.83 22.62 8.43
C ALA A 369 -11.27 22.77 7.01
N VAL A 370 -11.38 21.73 6.17
CA VAL A 370 -10.99 21.79 4.74
C VAL A 370 -11.77 22.92 4.03
N GLU A 371 -13.09 22.96 4.18
CA GLU A 371 -13.93 24.00 3.60
C GLU A 371 -13.48 25.40 4.04
N ARG A 372 -13.38 25.64 5.34
CA ARG A 372 -12.95 26.92 5.92
C ARG A 372 -11.59 27.39 5.40
N LEU A 373 -10.63 26.48 5.29
CA LEU A 373 -9.29 26.79 4.77
C LEU A 373 -9.33 27.18 3.30
N LEU A 374 -10.19 26.57 2.49
CA LEU A 374 -10.36 26.91 1.08
C LEU A 374 -11.12 28.24 0.86
N GLN A 375 -11.84 28.76 1.89
CA GLN A 375 -12.41 30.12 1.85
C GLN A 375 -11.37 31.23 2.14
N THR A 376 -10.19 30.87 2.66
CA THR A 376 -9.08 31.81 2.97
C THR A 376 -7.77 31.28 2.37
N PRO A 377 -7.68 31.13 1.04
CA PRO A 377 -6.56 30.45 0.38
C PRO A 377 -5.21 31.17 0.55
N GLU A 378 -5.22 32.46 0.87
CA GLU A 378 -4.03 33.25 1.22
C GLU A 378 -3.33 32.81 2.52
N LYS A 379 -3.98 31.95 3.32
CA LYS A 379 -3.44 31.39 4.57
C LYS A 379 -2.93 29.95 4.43
N LEU A 380 -2.99 29.39 3.24
CA LEU A 380 -2.55 28.03 2.96
C LEU A 380 -1.02 27.88 2.83
#